data_8015fceb7beceb26d008defaffe267b0
#
_entry.id   8015fceb7beceb26d008defaffe267b0
#
_cell.length_a   1.000
_cell.length_b   1.000
_cell.length_c   1.000
_cell.angle_alpha   90.00
_cell.angle_beta   90.00
_cell.angle_gamma   90.00
#
_symmetry.space_group_name_H-M   'P 1'
#
loop_
_entity.id
_entity.type
_entity.pdbx_description
1 polymer ?
#
loop_
_entity_poly.entity_id
_entity_poly.type
_entity_poly.pdbx_seq_one_letter_code
_entity_poly.pdbx_strand_id
1 'polypeptide(L)'
;MKQIYLIGGTMGVGKTVTCQQIKAKLGNSVYLDGDWCWDMNPFVVSEETKKMVIKNITGVLNNFINCSVCNHIIFSWVMMERNTQ
;
A
#
# COMPACT_ATOMS: atom_id res chain seq x y z
N MET A 1 19.64 7.20 0.67
CA MET A 1 19.07 6.17 -0.19
C MET A 1 17.69 5.76 0.30
N LYS A 2 16.75 5.62 -0.60
CA LYS A 2 15.39 5.23 -0.21
C LYS A 2 15.27 3.72 -0.14
N GLN A 3 14.45 3.26 0.79
CA GLN A 3 14.18 1.84 0.94
C GLN A 3 12.68 1.61 0.92
N ILE A 4 12.27 0.58 0.22
CA ILE A 4 10.85 0.23 0.09
C ILE A 4 10.65 -1.13 0.75
N TYR A 5 9.70 -1.19 1.68
CA TYR A 5 9.37 -2.39 2.41
C TYR A 5 8.01 -2.89 1.95
N LEU A 6 7.98 -4.08 1.38
CA LEU A 6 6.73 -4.68 0.89
C LEU A 6 6.25 -5.69 1.91
N ILE A 7 5.09 -5.42 2.49
CA ILE A 7 4.51 -6.27 3.52
C ILE A 7 3.28 -6.95 2.93
N GLY A 8 3.36 -8.25 2.76
CA GLY A 8 2.22 -9.02 2.31
C GLY A 8 1.61 -9.80 3.46
N GLY A 9 0.57 -10.55 3.15
CA GLY A 9 -0.02 -11.41 4.14
C GLY A 9 -1.52 -11.45 4.04
N THR A 10 -2.11 -12.23 4.93
CA THR A 10 -3.56 -12.35 4.95
C THR A 10 -4.18 -11.09 5.53
N MET A 11 -5.37 -10.84 5.04
CA MET A 11 -6.10 -9.64 5.39
C MET A 11 -6.41 -9.60 6.89
N GLY A 12 -6.27 -8.41 7.46
CA GLY A 12 -6.86 -8.13 8.75
C GLY A 12 -6.17 -8.65 9.99
N VAL A 13 -5.04 -9.29 9.86
CA VAL A 13 -4.41 -9.90 11.04
C VAL A 13 -3.24 -9.05 11.50
N GLY A 14 -3.54 -7.93 12.09
CA GLY A 14 -2.52 -7.09 12.70
C GLY A 14 -1.54 -6.45 11.73
N LYS A 15 -1.80 -6.54 10.44
CA LYS A 15 -0.86 -6.03 9.44
C LYS A 15 -0.73 -4.52 9.54
N THR A 16 -1.84 -3.81 9.70
CA THR A 16 -1.79 -2.37 9.82
C THR A 16 -1.05 -1.95 11.08
N VAL A 17 -1.30 -2.63 12.19
CA VAL A 17 -0.62 -2.31 13.44
C VAL A 17 0.88 -2.54 13.28
N THR A 18 1.27 -3.66 12.68
CA THR A 18 2.67 -3.96 12.47
C THR A 18 3.34 -2.89 11.60
N CYS A 19 2.69 -2.49 10.50
CA CYS A 19 3.25 -1.47 9.63
C CYS A 19 3.37 -0.12 10.32
N GLN A 20 2.39 0.23 11.15
CA GLN A 20 2.46 1.48 11.90
C GLN A 20 3.60 1.45 12.92
N GLN A 21 3.85 0.27 13.51
CA GLN A 21 4.96 0.15 14.44
C GLN A 21 6.31 0.28 13.73
N ILE A 22 6.41 -0.32 12.54
CA ILE A 22 7.63 -0.16 11.74
C ILE A 22 7.83 1.30 11.38
N LYS A 23 6.76 1.97 10.95
CA LYS A 23 6.86 3.37 10.60
C LYS A 23 7.33 4.21 11.77
N ALA A 24 6.84 3.89 12.97
CA ALA A 24 7.22 4.65 14.16
C ALA A 24 8.69 4.49 14.50
N LYS A 25 9.27 3.34 14.16
CA LYS A 25 10.67 3.07 14.46
C LYS A 25 11.62 3.62 13.41
N LEU A 26 11.15 3.78 12.19
CA LEU A 26 11.99 4.28 11.10
C LEU A 26 11.74 5.77 10.92
N GLY A 27 12.79 6.55 11.02
CA GLY A 27 12.67 7.98 10.80
C GLY A 27 12.40 8.29 9.34
N ASN A 28 11.68 9.38 9.09
CA ASN A 28 11.38 9.84 7.73
C ASN A 28 10.73 8.75 6.92
N SER A 29 9.70 8.14 7.48
CA SER A 29 9.01 7.02 6.87
C SER A 29 7.56 7.37 6.55
N VAL A 30 7.03 6.69 5.54
CA VAL A 30 5.62 6.82 5.16
C VAL A 30 5.05 5.43 4.99
N TYR A 31 3.74 5.32 5.12
CA TYR A 31 3.06 4.04 5.03
C TYR A 31 1.87 4.17 4.10
N LEU A 32 1.78 3.25 3.15
CA LEU A 32 0.64 3.14 2.25
C LEU A 32 0.06 1.74 2.34
N ASP A 33 -1.23 1.68 2.62
CA ASP A 33 -1.97 0.42 2.56
C ASP A 33 -2.72 0.40 1.23
N GLY A 34 -2.47 -0.62 0.43
CA GLY A 34 -3.11 -0.72 -0.88
C GLY A 34 -4.62 -0.73 -0.81
N ASP A 35 -5.17 -1.23 0.29
CA ASP A 35 -6.64 -1.25 0.45
C ASP A 35 -7.22 0.17 0.52
N TRP A 36 -6.45 1.15 0.93
CA TRP A 36 -6.95 2.53 0.95
C TRP A 36 -7.25 3.05 -0.45
N CYS A 37 -6.60 2.49 -1.45
CA CYS A 37 -6.82 2.90 -2.83
C CYS A 37 -8.04 2.21 -3.45
N TRP A 38 -8.70 1.36 -2.68
CA TRP A 38 -9.89 0.64 -3.12
C TRP A 38 -11.06 0.82 -2.16
N ASP A 39 -11.07 1.89 -1.42
CA ASP A 39 -12.15 2.19 -0.48
C ASP A 39 -13.26 2.87 -1.25
N MET A 40 -14.29 2.12 -1.61
CA MET A 40 -15.35 2.62 -2.46
C MET A 40 -16.68 1.99 -2.09
N ASN A 41 -17.75 2.70 -2.42
CA ASN A 41 -19.13 2.26 -2.15
C ASN A 41 -19.99 2.54 -3.39
N PRO A 42 -20.55 1.49 -4.02
CA PRO A 42 -20.38 0.09 -3.68
C PRO A 42 -19.00 -0.42 -4.09
N PHE A 43 -18.58 -1.50 -3.47
CA PHE A 43 -17.29 -2.09 -3.81
C PHE A 43 -17.43 -2.90 -5.09
N VAL A 44 -16.75 -2.47 -6.12
CA VAL A 44 -16.85 -3.07 -7.45
C VAL A 44 -15.48 -3.55 -7.88
N VAL A 45 -15.38 -4.82 -8.27
CA VAL A 45 -14.17 -5.40 -8.80
C VAL A 45 -14.38 -5.67 -10.28
N SER A 46 -13.68 -4.93 -11.12
CA SER A 46 -13.74 -5.08 -12.57
C SER A 46 -12.37 -4.79 -13.14
N GLU A 47 -12.21 -4.99 -14.43
CA GLU A 47 -10.94 -4.65 -15.07
C GLU A 47 -10.65 -3.16 -14.92
N GLU A 48 -11.71 -2.35 -15.03
CA GLU A 48 -11.54 -0.91 -14.93
C GLU A 48 -11.13 -0.49 -13.53
N THR A 49 -11.79 -1.04 -12.49
CA THR A 49 -11.46 -0.66 -11.13
C THR A 49 -10.08 -1.19 -10.72
N LYS A 50 -9.71 -2.37 -11.20
CA LYS A 50 -8.37 -2.89 -10.94
C LYS A 50 -7.31 -1.96 -11.51
N LYS A 51 -7.51 -1.49 -12.73
CA LYS A 51 -6.55 -0.56 -13.33
C LYS A 51 -6.51 0.76 -12.58
N MET A 52 -7.67 1.23 -12.13
CA MET A 52 -7.75 2.46 -11.34
C MET A 52 -6.93 2.32 -10.06
N VAL A 53 -7.09 1.22 -9.35
CA VAL A 53 -6.39 1.01 -8.09
C VAL A 53 -4.88 0.95 -8.32
N ILE A 54 -4.46 0.24 -9.36
CA ILE A 54 -3.03 0.15 -9.68
C ILE A 54 -2.46 1.55 -9.96
N LYS A 55 -3.20 2.37 -10.71
CA LYS A 55 -2.75 3.73 -10.99
C LYS A 55 -2.68 4.57 -9.72
N ASN A 56 -3.65 4.39 -8.81
CA ASN A 56 -3.63 5.12 -7.55
C ASN A 56 -2.41 4.72 -6.71
N ILE A 57 -2.14 3.42 -6.63
CA ILE A 57 -1.00 2.93 -5.86
C ILE A 57 0.31 3.44 -6.45
N THR A 58 0.49 3.28 -7.75
CA THR A 58 1.75 3.69 -8.38
C THR A 58 1.93 5.20 -8.30
N GLY A 59 0.84 5.96 -8.41
CA GLY A 59 0.93 7.41 -8.29
C GLY A 59 1.39 7.84 -6.91
N VAL A 60 0.81 7.24 -5.87
CA VAL A 60 1.20 7.58 -4.50
C VAL A 60 2.63 7.14 -4.23
N LEU A 61 3.00 5.93 -4.66
CA LEU A 61 4.36 5.45 -4.45
C LEU A 61 5.37 6.34 -5.16
N ASN A 62 5.08 6.77 -6.37
CA ASN A 62 5.96 7.67 -7.08
C ASN A 62 6.11 9.01 -6.35
N ASN A 63 5.02 9.50 -5.80
CA ASN A 63 5.08 10.75 -5.04
C ASN A 63 5.98 10.60 -3.82
N PHE A 64 5.89 9.47 -3.13
CA PHE A 64 6.78 9.20 -2.00
C PHE A 64 8.23 9.11 -2.45
N ILE A 65 8.47 8.40 -3.55
CA ILE A 65 9.83 8.22 -4.06
C ILE A 65 10.46 9.56 -4.42
N ASN A 66 9.66 10.47 -4.95
CA ASN A 66 10.17 11.77 -5.37
C ASN A 66 10.24 12.79 -4.25
N CYS A 67 9.78 12.45 -3.06
CA CYS A 67 9.83 13.35 -1.92
C CYS A 67 11.14 13.12 -1.15
N SER A 68 11.93 14.15 -1.02
CA SER A 68 13.29 14.00 -0.47
C SER A 68 13.30 13.58 0.99
N VAL A 69 12.22 13.82 1.74
CA VAL A 69 12.19 13.47 3.16
C VAL A 69 11.62 12.08 3.41
N CYS A 70 11.12 11.39 2.39
CA CYS A 70 10.56 10.05 2.57
C CYS A 70 11.63 9.02 2.28
N ASN A 71 12.39 8.65 3.29
CA ASN A 71 13.51 7.72 3.11
C ASN A 71 13.11 6.26 3.24
N HIS A 72 12.03 5.98 3.97
CA HIS A 72 11.55 4.62 4.15
C HIS A 72 10.09 4.58 3.76
N ILE A 73 9.75 3.75 2.79
CA ILE A 73 8.40 3.64 2.27
C ILE A 73 7.89 2.25 2.59
N ILE A 74 6.83 2.17 3.38
CA ILE A 74 6.23 0.90 3.78
C ILE A 74 4.93 0.74 3.00
N PHE A 75 4.83 -0.35 2.26
CA PHE A 75 3.64 -0.62 1.45
C PHE A 75 3.11 -2.00 1.80
N SER A 76 1.85 -2.07 2.18
CA SER A 76 1.19 -3.35 2.45
C SER A 76 -0.01 -3.51 1.55
N TRP A 77 -0.25 -4.74 1.12
CA TRP A 77 -1.39 -5.03 0.26
C TRP A 77 -1.67 -6.52 0.28
N VAL A 78 -2.93 -6.86 0.17
CA VAL A 78 -3.38 -8.24 0.00
C VAL A 78 -3.79 -8.37 -1.46
N MET A 79 -3.10 -9.25 -2.19
CA MET A 79 -3.43 -9.47 -3.58
C MET A 79 -4.75 -10.20 -3.65
N MET A 80 -5.71 -9.59 -4.31
CA MET A 80 -7.07 -10.12 -4.32
C MET A 80 -7.26 -11.22 -5.33
N GLU A 81 -6.51 -11.19 -6.34
CA GLU A 81 -6.77 -12.11 -7.40
C GLU A 81 -6.29 -13.46 -7.13
N ARG A 82 -5.98 -13.63 -6.16
CA ARG A 82 -5.67 -14.89 -6.01
C ARG A 82 -6.65 -15.76 -6.12
N ASN A 83 -7.30 -15.39 -6.60
CA ASN A 83 -8.09 -15.95 -6.83
C ASN A 83 -8.58 -16.21 -7.63
N THR A 84 -8.60 -16.04 -7.91
CA THR A 84 -8.97 -16.28 -8.63
C THR A 84 -9.25 -16.72 -9.09
N GLN A 85 -9.37 -16.75 -9.09
CA GLN A 85 -9.50 -17.30 -9.45
C GLN A 85 -9.64 -17.63 -9.47
#